data_cbd3f9765680ebf370894eb50d717986
#
_entry.id   cbd3f9765680ebf370894eb50d717986
#
_cell.length_a   1.000
_cell.length_b   1.000
_cell.length_c   1.000
_cell.angle_alpha   90.00
_cell.angle_beta   90.00
_cell.angle_gamma   90.00
#
_symmetry.space_group_name_H-M   'P 1'
#
loop_
_entity.id
_entity.type
_entity.pdbx_description
1 polymer ?
#
loop_
_entity_poly.entity_id
_entity_poly.type
_entity_poly.pdbx_seq_one_letter_code
_entity_poly.pdbx_strand_id
1 'polypeptide(L)'
;MDQVLPSSQVGVKINEWYKMIRQFSVPDAEILKAEVEQEIEEMEEDQDLLVYYSLMCFRHQLMLDSLEPEDRYRDRPTVDELLEKIEKPQKRLTGLLKYYSLFFRGMYEFDHKEYVEAISYYRKAERELTAVSDEMEQAEFHYKIADAYYQIDQHFVSLNHLKKAKHLFEKNQLYKVKVIGCNMMFGANMYDIYRLTEAESYYREALSVAEGMNEKKAKRIIGVIFHNLGLVCLRAQNLSVAEEHFKKAIDMKEHLDTVYGVRSLYMMANVLYQSNKPKEARFFYETALNRAEDSNEEEYMAKLKIINSLYEEYNETEVYRSLDYLEKKRLWSDFAELTEKLGDFHYEQRNYAEGRSFLKRTIHAQTQILKVTEAI
;
A
#
# COMPACT_ATOMS: atom_id res chain seq x y z
N MET A 1 -28.74 23.52 -36.96
CA MET A 1 -28.12 22.18 -37.04
C MET A 1 -27.12 22.13 -35.94
N ASP A 2 -27.46 21.51 -34.83
CA ASP A 2 -26.53 21.29 -33.75
C ASP A 2 -25.43 20.39 -34.32
N GLN A 3 -24.20 20.85 -34.22
CA GLN A 3 -23.04 20.14 -34.77
C GLN A 3 -22.74 18.97 -33.83
N VAL A 4 -23.10 17.76 -34.25
CA VAL A 4 -22.80 16.53 -33.48
C VAL A 4 -21.29 16.42 -33.29
N LEU A 5 -20.84 16.22 -32.05
CA LEU A 5 -19.40 16.11 -31.73
C LEU A 5 -18.83 14.80 -32.25
N PRO A 6 -17.64 14.82 -32.89
CA PRO A 6 -16.96 13.60 -33.30
C PRO A 6 -16.52 12.79 -32.07
N SER A 7 -16.77 11.46 -32.01
CA SER A 7 -16.36 10.57 -30.92
C SER A 7 -14.86 10.62 -30.66
N SER A 8 -14.04 10.84 -31.70
CA SER A 8 -12.59 10.99 -31.57
C SER A 8 -12.16 12.18 -30.71
N GLN A 9 -12.92 13.31 -30.76
CA GLN A 9 -12.65 14.48 -29.92
C GLN A 9 -12.93 14.18 -28.44
N VAL A 10 -14.05 13.54 -28.15
CA VAL A 10 -14.42 13.12 -26.79
C VAL A 10 -13.39 12.11 -26.25
N GLY A 11 -12.91 11.19 -27.11
CA GLY A 11 -11.87 10.23 -26.76
C GLY A 11 -10.55 10.88 -26.32
N VAL A 12 -10.15 12.00 -26.96
CA VAL A 12 -8.97 12.78 -26.54
C VAL A 12 -9.17 13.33 -25.12
N LYS A 13 -10.34 13.90 -24.83
CA LYS A 13 -10.64 14.46 -23.50
C LYS A 13 -10.72 13.36 -22.42
N ILE A 14 -11.25 12.18 -22.74
CA ILE A 14 -11.21 11.02 -21.83
C ILE A 14 -9.76 10.63 -21.51
N ASN A 15 -8.83 10.67 -22.46
CA ASN A 15 -7.42 10.42 -22.22
C ASN A 15 -6.78 11.48 -21.30
N GLU A 16 -7.15 12.75 -21.45
CA GLU A 16 -6.70 13.82 -20.56
C GLU A 16 -7.23 13.60 -19.13
N TRP A 17 -8.51 13.26 -18.99
CA TRP A 17 -9.10 12.89 -17.71
C TRP A 17 -8.38 11.71 -17.08
N TYR A 18 -8.10 10.65 -17.82
CA TYR A 18 -7.36 9.50 -17.33
C TYR A 18 -5.94 9.86 -16.86
N LYS A 19 -5.28 10.79 -17.54
CA LYS A 19 -3.99 11.31 -17.10
C LYS A 19 -4.08 11.97 -15.71
N MET A 20 -5.12 12.77 -15.45
CA MET A 20 -5.33 13.38 -14.11
C MET A 20 -5.61 12.33 -13.05
N ILE A 21 -6.39 11.29 -13.36
CA ILE A 21 -6.63 10.15 -12.47
C ILE A 21 -5.28 9.49 -12.09
N ARG A 22 -4.41 9.20 -13.05
CA ARG A 22 -3.09 8.60 -12.79
C ARG A 22 -2.17 9.48 -11.95
N GLN A 23 -2.32 10.79 -12.04
CA GLN A 23 -1.56 11.78 -11.27
C GLN A 23 -2.17 12.08 -9.91
N PHE A 24 -3.33 11.49 -9.58
CA PHE A 24 -4.09 11.79 -8.37
C PHE A 24 -4.45 13.28 -8.22
N SER A 25 -4.68 13.98 -9.35
CA SER A 25 -5.16 15.35 -9.37
C SER A 25 -6.70 15.36 -9.34
N VAL A 26 -7.27 15.23 -8.14
CA VAL A 26 -8.73 15.11 -7.96
C VAL A 26 -9.49 16.31 -8.53
N PRO A 27 -9.12 17.59 -8.27
CA PRO A 27 -9.87 18.72 -8.82
C PRO A 27 -9.92 18.72 -10.36
N ASP A 28 -8.80 18.46 -11.01
CA ASP A 28 -8.73 18.45 -12.47
C ASP A 28 -9.47 17.24 -13.07
N ALA A 29 -9.38 16.08 -12.38
CA ALA A 29 -10.10 14.88 -12.81
C ALA A 29 -11.61 15.05 -12.70
N GLU A 30 -12.13 15.72 -11.66
CA GLU A 30 -13.56 16.03 -11.52
C GLU A 30 -14.05 16.99 -12.60
N ILE A 31 -13.29 18.05 -12.88
CA ILE A 31 -13.64 19.04 -13.93
C ILE A 31 -13.71 18.32 -15.29
N LEU A 32 -12.68 17.57 -15.65
CA LEU A 32 -12.64 16.87 -16.93
C LEU A 32 -13.73 15.79 -17.04
N LYS A 33 -14.07 15.11 -15.93
CA LYS A 33 -15.17 14.16 -15.91
C LYS A 33 -16.49 14.85 -16.26
N ALA A 34 -16.81 15.98 -15.62
CA ALA A 34 -18.03 16.71 -15.87
C ALA A 34 -18.13 17.22 -17.33
N GLU A 35 -17.00 17.68 -17.89
CA GLU A 35 -16.93 18.09 -19.30
C GLU A 35 -17.14 16.90 -20.25
N VAL A 36 -16.56 15.75 -19.96
CA VAL A 36 -16.74 14.52 -20.76
C VAL A 36 -18.18 14.04 -20.69
N GLU A 37 -18.83 14.11 -19.53
CA GLU A 37 -20.26 13.75 -19.36
C GLU A 37 -21.16 14.58 -20.26
N GLN A 38 -20.93 15.89 -20.34
CA GLN A 38 -21.69 16.76 -21.22
C GLN A 38 -21.42 16.45 -22.72
N GLU A 39 -20.15 16.23 -23.10
CA GLU A 39 -19.80 15.96 -24.49
C GLU A 39 -20.31 14.61 -25.00
N ILE A 40 -20.41 13.61 -24.13
CA ILE A 40 -20.99 12.30 -24.46
C ILE A 40 -22.48 12.41 -24.86
N GLU A 41 -23.25 13.31 -24.25
CA GLU A 41 -24.64 13.54 -24.60
C GLU A 41 -24.82 14.16 -26.00
N GLU A 42 -23.81 14.88 -26.50
CA GLU A 42 -23.82 15.61 -27.76
C GLU A 42 -23.03 14.90 -28.88
N MET A 43 -22.35 13.77 -28.58
CA MET A 43 -21.50 13.09 -29.55
C MET A 43 -22.25 12.14 -30.47
N GLU A 44 -21.62 11.79 -31.60
CA GLU A 44 -22.06 10.67 -32.42
C GLU A 44 -22.00 9.34 -31.67
N GLU A 45 -22.94 8.44 -31.91
CA GLU A 45 -23.00 7.16 -31.21
C GLU A 45 -21.78 6.30 -31.47
N ASP A 46 -20.98 6.02 -30.43
CA ASP A 46 -19.80 5.17 -30.48
C ASP A 46 -19.79 4.24 -29.24
N GLN A 47 -20.13 2.98 -29.46
CA GLN A 47 -20.26 1.98 -28.41
C GLN A 47 -18.92 1.65 -27.73
N ASP A 48 -17.81 1.67 -28.46
CA ASP A 48 -16.49 1.41 -27.90
C ASP A 48 -16.04 2.57 -27.02
N LEU A 49 -16.36 3.82 -27.41
CA LEU A 49 -16.09 4.99 -26.58
C LEU A 49 -16.95 5.04 -25.30
N LEU A 50 -18.20 4.61 -25.35
CA LEU A 50 -19.07 4.49 -24.18
C LEU A 50 -18.55 3.44 -23.18
N VAL A 51 -18.02 2.33 -23.67
CA VAL A 51 -17.33 1.34 -22.82
C VAL A 51 -16.07 1.94 -22.22
N TYR A 52 -15.28 2.66 -23.00
CA TYR A 52 -14.07 3.35 -22.52
C TYR A 52 -14.40 4.37 -21.44
N TYR A 53 -15.42 5.17 -21.63
CA TYR A 53 -15.93 6.09 -20.61
C TYR A 53 -16.32 5.36 -19.31
N SER A 54 -17.07 4.26 -19.42
CA SER A 54 -17.47 3.47 -18.24
C SER A 54 -16.27 2.91 -17.48
N LEU A 55 -15.23 2.45 -18.19
CA LEU A 55 -13.96 2.01 -17.61
C LEU A 55 -13.24 3.16 -16.89
N MET A 56 -13.28 4.37 -17.44
CA MET A 56 -12.67 5.54 -16.80
C MET A 56 -13.43 6.00 -15.57
N CYS A 57 -14.76 5.94 -15.57
CA CYS A 57 -15.59 6.17 -14.38
C CYS A 57 -15.21 5.20 -13.25
N PHE A 58 -15.08 3.91 -13.58
CA PHE A 58 -14.65 2.88 -12.64
C PHE A 58 -13.24 3.18 -12.07
N ARG A 59 -12.27 3.49 -12.94
CA ARG A 59 -10.91 3.83 -12.52
C ARG A 59 -10.84 5.11 -11.69
N HIS A 60 -11.69 6.11 -12.00
CA HIS A 60 -11.80 7.33 -11.23
C HIS A 60 -12.33 7.05 -9.82
N GLN A 61 -13.36 6.22 -9.69
CA GLN A 61 -13.90 5.82 -8.38
C GLN A 61 -12.84 5.10 -7.54
N LEU A 62 -12.09 4.14 -8.12
CA LEU A 62 -10.97 3.49 -7.44
C LEU A 62 -9.93 4.49 -6.92
N MET A 63 -9.65 5.57 -7.68
CA MET A 63 -8.75 6.63 -7.21
C MET A 63 -9.32 7.36 -5.99
N LEU A 64 -10.60 7.71 -6.01
CA LEU A 64 -11.26 8.43 -4.92
C LEU A 64 -11.31 7.59 -3.65
N ASP A 65 -11.70 6.32 -3.76
CA ASP A 65 -11.77 5.39 -2.63
C ASP A 65 -10.38 5.17 -1.98
N SER A 66 -9.31 5.21 -2.78
CA SER A 66 -7.94 5.11 -2.26
C SER A 66 -7.45 6.35 -1.50
N LEU A 67 -8.09 7.50 -1.69
CA LEU A 67 -7.67 8.77 -1.09
C LEU A 67 -8.44 9.12 0.17
N GLU A 68 -9.74 8.84 0.21
CA GLU A 68 -10.62 9.15 1.34
C GLU A 68 -11.70 8.04 1.47
N PRO A 69 -11.66 7.21 2.52
CA PRO A 69 -12.68 6.18 2.73
C PRO A 69 -14.05 6.80 3.05
N GLU A 70 -15.05 6.39 2.30
CA GLU A 70 -16.50 6.29 2.58
C GLU A 70 -17.35 7.55 2.80
N ASP A 71 -16.92 8.65 3.45
CA ASP A 71 -17.91 9.63 3.93
C ASP A 71 -18.20 10.83 3.00
N ARG A 72 -17.32 11.18 2.08
CA ARG A 72 -17.49 12.38 1.22
C ARG A 72 -18.26 12.16 -0.09
N TYR A 73 -18.45 10.90 -0.49
CA TYR A 73 -18.94 10.58 -1.85
C TYR A 73 -20.19 9.70 -1.86
N ARG A 74 -21.05 9.78 -0.82
CA ARG A 74 -22.26 8.94 -0.63
C ARG A 74 -23.25 8.90 -1.78
N ASP A 75 -23.26 9.93 -2.63
CA ASP A 75 -24.20 10.04 -3.77
C ASP A 75 -23.61 9.53 -5.10
N ARG A 76 -22.43 8.88 -5.07
CA ARG A 76 -21.76 8.35 -6.26
C ARG A 76 -21.99 6.86 -6.41
N PRO A 77 -21.99 6.34 -7.66
CA PRO A 77 -22.02 4.90 -7.89
C PRO A 77 -20.86 4.21 -7.19
N THR A 78 -21.11 3.11 -6.54
CA THR A 78 -20.06 2.28 -5.94
C THR A 78 -19.21 1.63 -7.02
N VAL A 79 -17.99 1.21 -6.66
CA VAL A 79 -17.10 0.47 -7.57
C VAL A 79 -17.78 -0.81 -8.07
N ASP A 80 -18.56 -1.50 -7.22
CA ASP A 80 -19.32 -2.69 -7.57
C ASP A 80 -20.41 -2.41 -8.62
N GLU A 81 -21.17 -1.34 -8.46
CA GLU A 81 -22.19 -0.93 -9.43
C GLU A 81 -21.58 -0.56 -10.80
N LEU A 82 -20.43 0.09 -10.80
CA LEU A 82 -19.70 0.43 -12.03
C LEU A 82 -19.15 -0.82 -12.71
N LEU A 83 -18.64 -1.77 -11.93
CA LEU A 83 -18.12 -3.05 -12.43
C LEU A 83 -19.21 -3.85 -13.12
N GLU A 84 -20.40 -3.96 -12.51
CA GLU A 84 -21.55 -4.63 -13.14
C GLU A 84 -21.94 -4.02 -14.50
N LYS A 85 -21.83 -2.70 -14.64
CA LYS A 85 -22.10 -2.00 -15.93
C LYS A 85 -21.09 -2.38 -17.01
N ILE A 86 -19.83 -2.64 -16.64
CA ILE A 86 -18.78 -3.04 -17.58
C ILE A 86 -18.91 -4.52 -17.97
N GLU A 87 -19.34 -5.38 -17.06
CA GLU A 87 -19.49 -6.83 -17.31
C GLU A 87 -20.76 -7.20 -18.08
N LYS A 88 -21.82 -6.39 -18.03
CA LYS A 88 -23.10 -6.61 -18.71
C LYS A 88 -23.07 -6.57 -20.26
N PRO A 89 -22.21 -5.81 -20.96
CA PRO A 89 -22.18 -5.85 -22.41
C PRO A 89 -21.74 -7.22 -22.94
N GLN A 90 -22.59 -7.86 -23.72
CA GLN A 90 -22.30 -9.15 -24.37
C GLN A 90 -21.23 -9.06 -25.49
N LYS A 91 -20.77 -7.84 -25.80
CA LYS A 91 -19.75 -7.60 -26.82
C LYS A 91 -18.37 -8.04 -26.30
N ARG A 92 -17.70 -8.89 -27.06
CA ARG A 92 -16.35 -9.36 -26.72
C ARG A 92 -15.36 -8.20 -26.87
N LEU A 93 -14.87 -7.69 -25.73
CA LEU A 93 -13.85 -6.64 -25.73
C LEU A 93 -12.55 -7.13 -26.37
N THR A 94 -11.88 -6.27 -27.14
CA THR A 94 -10.61 -6.55 -27.80
C THR A 94 -9.61 -5.42 -27.58
N GLY A 95 -8.31 -5.70 -27.78
CA GLY A 95 -7.25 -4.71 -27.74
C GLY A 95 -7.22 -3.91 -26.44
N LEU A 96 -7.18 -2.59 -26.59
CA LEU A 96 -7.03 -1.65 -25.45
C LEU A 96 -8.18 -1.72 -24.43
N LEU A 97 -9.43 -1.86 -24.89
CA LEU A 97 -10.58 -1.96 -23.99
C LEU A 97 -10.53 -3.24 -23.14
N LYS A 98 -10.08 -4.35 -23.74
CA LYS A 98 -9.87 -5.60 -23.02
C LYS A 98 -8.75 -5.47 -22.00
N TYR A 99 -7.65 -4.80 -22.36
CA TYR A 99 -6.58 -4.50 -21.42
C TYR A 99 -7.10 -3.74 -20.21
N TYR A 100 -7.76 -2.60 -20.39
CA TYR A 100 -8.27 -1.80 -19.29
C TYR A 100 -9.28 -2.54 -18.43
N SER A 101 -10.21 -3.28 -19.02
CA SER A 101 -11.19 -4.08 -18.28
C SER A 101 -10.51 -5.08 -17.34
N LEU A 102 -9.49 -5.79 -17.82
CA LEU A 102 -8.75 -6.75 -17.03
C LEU A 102 -7.84 -6.08 -15.99
N PHE A 103 -7.17 -5.00 -16.36
CA PHE A 103 -6.25 -4.28 -15.49
C PHE A 103 -6.99 -3.64 -14.31
N PHE A 104 -8.10 -2.96 -14.57
CA PHE A 104 -8.88 -2.31 -13.52
C PHE A 104 -9.61 -3.32 -12.63
N ARG A 105 -10.03 -4.46 -13.18
CA ARG A 105 -10.53 -5.56 -12.36
C ARG A 105 -9.44 -6.09 -11.41
N GLY A 106 -8.22 -6.25 -11.90
CA GLY A 106 -7.08 -6.63 -11.04
C GLY A 106 -6.81 -5.61 -9.94
N MET A 107 -6.96 -4.30 -10.21
CA MET A 107 -6.84 -3.25 -9.18
C MET A 107 -7.96 -3.34 -8.14
N TYR A 108 -9.18 -3.61 -8.56
CA TYR A 108 -10.31 -3.83 -7.67
C TYR A 108 -10.08 -5.00 -6.71
N GLU A 109 -9.67 -6.17 -7.23
CA GLU A 109 -9.35 -7.34 -6.41
C GLU A 109 -8.19 -7.05 -5.44
N PHE A 110 -7.18 -6.27 -5.90
CA PHE A 110 -6.06 -5.85 -5.05
C PHE A 110 -6.53 -5.00 -3.86
N ASP A 111 -7.42 -4.03 -4.10
CA ASP A 111 -7.95 -3.15 -3.04
C ASP A 111 -8.80 -3.93 -2.02
N HIS A 112 -9.43 -5.04 -2.46
CA HIS A 112 -10.13 -6.00 -1.58
C HIS A 112 -9.20 -7.02 -0.92
N LYS A 113 -7.87 -6.91 -1.12
CA LYS A 113 -6.83 -7.82 -0.59
C LYS A 113 -6.91 -9.24 -1.16
N GLU A 114 -7.63 -9.45 -2.24
CA GLU A 114 -7.68 -10.72 -3.00
C GLU A 114 -6.51 -10.76 -4.00
N TYR A 115 -5.29 -10.85 -3.46
CA TYR A 115 -4.05 -10.65 -4.21
C TYR A 115 -3.83 -11.71 -5.30
N VAL A 116 -4.27 -12.94 -5.07
CA VAL A 116 -4.16 -14.05 -6.04
C VAL A 116 -5.06 -13.79 -7.25
N GLU A 117 -6.30 -13.39 -7.00
CA GLU A 117 -7.27 -13.01 -8.01
C GLU A 117 -6.77 -11.77 -8.78
N ALA A 118 -6.25 -10.76 -8.07
CA ALA A 118 -5.64 -9.59 -8.68
C ALA A 118 -4.53 -9.97 -9.66
N ILE A 119 -3.60 -10.84 -9.26
CA ILE A 119 -2.53 -11.36 -10.12
C ILE A 119 -3.09 -12.12 -11.32
N SER A 120 -4.13 -12.93 -11.13
CA SER A 120 -4.78 -13.64 -12.23
C SER A 120 -5.30 -12.69 -13.31
N TYR A 121 -5.96 -11.58 -12.90
CA TYR A 121 -6.44 -10.54 -13.81
C TYR A 121 -5.28 -9.75 -14.44
N TYR A 122 -4.26 -9.37 -13.67
CA TYR A 122 -3.08 -8.70 -14.19
C TYR A 122 -2.34 -9.56 -15.23
N ARG A 123 -2.18 -10.85 -15.01
CA ARG A 123 -1.57 -11.75 -16.00
C ARG A 123 -2.39 -11.89 -17.29
N LYS A 124 -3.71 -11.79 -17.21
CA LYS A 124 -4.58 -11.72 -18.39
C LYS A 124 -4.40 -10.37 -19.11
N ALA A 125 -4.33 -9.28 -18.36
CA ALA A 125 -4.07 -7.93 -18.90
C ALA A 125 -2.68 -7.83 -19.56
N GLU A 126 -1.66 -8.48 -19.01
CA GLU A 126 -0.29 -8.49 -19.55
C GLU A 126 -0.24 -9.03 -20.99
N ARG A 127 -1.10 -9.99 -21.32
CA ARG A 127 -1.18 -10.54 -22.70
C ARG A 127 -1.69 -9.51 -23.71
N GLU A 128 -2.44 -8.53 -23.26
CA GLU A 128 -2.98 -7.44 -24.08
C GLU A 128 -2.09 -6.18 -24.03
N LEU A 129 -1.00 -6.18 -23.23
CA LEU A 129 -0.15 -5.01 -22.99
C LEU A 129 0.54 -4.50 -24.27
N THR A 130 0.71 -5.35 -25.28
CA THR A 130 1.23 -4.96 -26.60
C THR A 130 0.32 -4.00 -27.37
N ALA A 131 -0.98 -3.96 -27.01
CA ALA A 131 -1.93 -3.00 -27.57
C ALA A 131 -1.82 -1.60 -26.92
N VAL A 132 -1.05 -1.46 -25.83
CA VAL A 132 -0.87 -0.23 -25.08
C VAL A 132 0.39 0.48 -25.57
N SER A 133 0.22 1.57 -26.30
CA SER A 133 1.34 2.38 -26.81
C SER A 133 1.88 3.40 -25.80
N ASP A 134 1.10 3.76 -24.78
CA ASP A 134 1.51 4.69 -23.71
C ASP A 134 2.50 4.02 -22.75
N GLU A 135 3.77 4.45 -22.80
CA GLU A 135 4.83 3.95 -21.92
C GLU A 135 4.53 4.18 -20.42
N MET A 136 3.81 5.26 -20.09
CA MET A 136 3.45 5.54 -18.69
C MET A 136 2.35 4.59 -18.19
N GLU A 137 1.47 4.15 -19.07
CA GLU A 137 0.50 3.12 -18.78
C GLU A 137 1.16 1.75 -18.57
N GLN A 138 2.13 1.40 -19.42
CA GLN A 138 2.94 0.19 -19.24
C GLN A 138 3.70 0.23 -17.91
N ALA A 139 4.24 1.40 -17.52
CA ALA A 139 4.91 1.58 -16.24
C ALA A 139 3.95 1.38 -15.06
N GLU A 140 2.75 1.95 -15.12
CA GLU A 140 1.72 1.78 -14.09
C GLU A 140 1.29 0.32 -13.96
N PHE A 141 1.09 -0.37 -15.07
CA PHE A 141 0.82 -1.81 -15.07
C PHE A 141 1.91 -2.59 -14.35
N HIS A 142 3.17 -2.36 -14.73
CA HIS A 142 4.28 -3.07 -14.09
C HIS A 142 4.44 -2.73 -12.60
N TYR A 143 4.13 -1.50 -12.21
CA TYR A 143 4.14 -1.10 -10.80
C TYR A 143 3.06 -1.81 -9.99
N LYS A 144 1.83 -1.89 -10.52
CA LYS A 144 0.69 -2.51 -9.84
C LYS A 144 0.82 -4.02 -9.70
N ILE A 145 1.26 -4.71 -10.75
CA ILE A 145 1.48 -6.16 -10.67
C ILE A 145 2.68 -6.49 -9.75
N ALA A 146 3.70 -5.63 -9.70
CA ALA A 146 4.81 -5.78 -8.75
C ALA A 146 4.36 -5.70 -7.31
N ASP A 147 3.46 -4.76 -7.00
CA ASP A 147 2.85 -4.62 -5.67
C ASP A 147 2.07 -5.88 -5.29
N ALA A 148 1.24 -6.40 -6.20
CA ALA A 148 0.49 -7.63 -5.95
C ALA A 148 1.40 -8.84 -5.68
N TYR A 149 2.49 -8.99 -6.44
CA TYR A 149 3.48 -10.04 -6.18
C TYR A 149 4.23 -9.84 -4.87
N TYR A 150 4.49 -8.58 -4.46
CA TYR A 150 5.08 -8.27 -3.16
C TYR A 150 4.18 -8.73 -2.01
N GLN A 151 2.86 -8.48 -2.11
CA GLN A 151 1.90 -8.85 -1.06
C GLN A 151 1.78 -10.38 -0.81
N ILE A 152 2.29 -11.18 -1.72
CA ILE A 152 2.29 -12.64 -1.64
C ILE A 152 3.72 -13.23 -1.56
N ASP A 153 4.67 -12.42 -1.10
CA ASP A 153 6.09 -12.78 -0.90
C ASP A 153 6.83 -13.29 -2.16
N GLN A 154 6.29 -13.01 -3.35
CA GLN A 154 6.95 -13.34 -4.63
C GLN A 154 7.95 -12.24 -5.02
N HIS A 155 8.94 -12.02 -4.15
CA HIS A 155 9.88 -10.90 -4.23
C HIS A 155 10.64 -10.83 -5.56
N PHE A 156 11.12 -11.95 -6.12
CA PHE A 156 11.88 -11.93 -7.37
C PHE A 156 11.03 -11.50 -8.57
N VAL A 157 9.76 -11.91 -8.60
CA VAL A 157 8.82 -11.50 -9.66
C VAL A 157 8.47 -10.02 -9.51
N SER A 158 8.18 -9.58 -8.27
CA SER A 158 7.96 -8.17 -7.94
C SER A 158 9.13 -7.30 -8.41
N LEU A 159 10.37 -7.65 -8.06
CA LEU A 159 11.58 -6.92 -8.45
C LEU A 159 11.76 -6.82 -9.97
N ASN A 160 11.41 -7.86 -10.73
CA ASN A 160 11.50 -7.83 -12.19
C ASN A 160 10.50 -6.83 -12.81
N HIS A 161 9.28 -6.80 -12.30
CA HIS A 161 8.29 -5.82 -12.73
C HIS A 161 8.65 -4.40 -12.29
N LEU A 162 9.15 -4.21 -11.06
CA LEU A 162 9.63 -2.91 -10.57
C LEU A 162 10.75 -2.32 -11.43
N LYS A 163 11.69 -3.14 -11.89
CA LYS A 163 12.75 -2.67 -12.81
C LYS A 163 12.17 -2.06 -14.08
N LYS A 164 11.18 -2.73 -14.68
CA LYS A 164 10.50 -2.22 -15.88
C LYS A 164 9.74 -0.92 -15.57
N ALA A 165 8.98 -0.89 -14.47
CA ALA A 165 8.22 0.29 -14.07
C ALA A 165 9.13 1.50 -13.82
N LYS A 166 10.19 1.34 -13.01
CA LYS A 166 11.14 2.41 -12.69
C LYS A 166 11.79 2.96 -13.95
N HIS A 167 12.29 2.08 -14.82
CA HIS A 167 12.93 2.49 -16.08
C HIS A 167 12.02 3.37 -16.96
N LEU A 168 10.73 3.03 -17.04
CA LEU A 168 9.77 3.80 -17.81
C LEU A 168 9.41 5.12 -17.12
N PHE A 169 9.16 5.13 -15.80
CA PHE A 169 8.84 6.36 -15.07
C PHE A 169 9.99 7.37 -15.07
N GLU A 170 11.26 6.92 -15.04
CA GLU A 170 12.44 7.79 -15.09
C GLU A 170 12.54 8.63 -16.38
N LYS A 171 11.91 8.18 -17.46
CA LYS A 171 11.87 8.95 -18.73
C LYS A 171 11.02 10.23 -18.63
N ASN A 172 10.17 10.37 -17.62
CA ASN A 172 9.25 11.50 -17.50
C ASN A 172 9.29 12.14 -16.11
N GLN A 173 9.75 13.37 -16.05
CA GLN A 173 9.93 14.14 -14.80
C GLN A 173 8.63 14.35 -13.99
N LEU A 174 7.46 14.25 -14.61
CA LEU A 174 6.17 14.35 -13.94
C LEU A 174 5.88 13.13 -13.04
N TYR A 175 6.61 12.03 -13.22
CA TYR A 175 6.42 10.78 -12.47
C TYR A 175 7.47 10.54 -11.38
N LYS A 176 8.16 11.58 -10.89
CA LYS A 176 9.13 11.48 -9.79
C LYS A 176 8.57 10.76 -8.56
N VAL A 177 7.32 11.04 -8.19
CA VAL A 177 6.65 10.36 -7.06
C VAL A 177 6.55 8.85 -7.29
N LYS A 178 6.32 8.41 -8.54
CA LYS A 178 6.28 6.99 -8.89
C LYS A 178 7.67 6.35 -8.83
N VAL A 179 8.72 7.08 -9.21
CA VAL A 179 10.12 6.63 -9.03
C VAL A 179 10.45 6.44 -7.56
N ILE A 180 10.04 7.37 -6.69
CA ILE A 180 10.16 7.22 -5.23
C ILE A 180 9.42 5.95 -4.78
N GLY A 181 8.17 5.76 -5.22
CA GLY A 181 7.39 4.55 -4.91
C GLY A 181 8.09 3.25 -5.34
N CYS A 182 8.67 3.23 -6.54
CA CYS A 182 9.47 2.08 -7.00
C CYS A 182 10.66 1.81 -6.07
N ASN A 183 11.43 2.83 -5.70
CA ASN A 183 12.57 2.68 -4.80
C ASN A 183 12.15 2.21 -3.41
N MET A 184 11.04 2.74 -2.88
CA MET A 184 10.49 2.28 -1.60
C MET A 184 10.09 0.80 -1.66
N MET A 185 9.46 0.35 -2.75
CA MET A 185 9.06 -1.04 -2.94
C MET A 185 10.27 -1.95 -3.21
N PHE A 186 11.32 -1.48 -3.91
CA PHE A 186 12.61 -2.18 -3.97
C PHE A 186 13.19 -2.36 -2.57
N GLY A 187 13.22 -1.28 -1.77
CA GLY A 187 13.69 -1.32 -0.39
C GLY A 187 12.91 -2.34 0.46
N ALA A 188 11.58 -2.37 0.35
CA ALA A 188 10.73 -3.31 1.07
C ALA A 188 11.03 -4.77 0.67
N ASN A 189 11.09 -5.06 -0.64
CA ASN A 189 11.46 -6.40 -1.12
C ASN A 189 12.83 -6.84 -0.60
N MET A 190 13.85 -5.94 -0.64
CA MET A 190 15.20 -6.25 -0.13
C MET A 190 15.20 -6.45 1.39
N TYR A 191 14.41 -5.67 2.12
CA TYR A 191 14.25 -5.82 3.56
C TYR A 191 13.69 -7.19 3.93
N ASP A 192 12.63 -7.65 3.23
CA ASP A 192 11.97 -8.91 3.54
C ASP A 192 12.85 -10.14 3.22
N ILE A 193 13.69 -10.06 2.19
CA ILE A 193 14.69 -11.11 1.88
C ILE A 193 16.03 -10.94 2.61
N TYR A 194 16.08 -10.13 3.67
CA TYR A 194 17.27 -9.90 4.52
C TYR A 194 18.50 -9.27 3.81
N ARG A 195 18.30 -8.59 2.67
CA ARG A 195 19.36 -7.82 1.99
C ARG A 195 19.38 -6.38 2.50
N LEU A 196 19.70 -6.20 3.79
CA LEU A 196 19.50 -4.94 4.52
C LEU A 196 20.30 -3.76 3.94
N THR A 197 21.52 -3.99 3.51
CA THR A 197 22.36 -2.95 2.88
C THR A 197 21.75 -2.41 1.59
N GLU A 198 21.16 -3.30 0.79
CA GLU A 198 20.49 -2.91 -0.45
C GLU A 198 19.14 -2.22 -0.17
N ALA A 199 18.41 -2.70 0.83
CA ALA A 199 17.19 -2.03 1.30
C ALA A 199 17.49 -0.58 1.70
N GLU A 200 18.52 -0.36 2.51
CA GLU A 200 18.96 0.98 2.90
C GLU A 200 19.34 1.84 1.68
N SER A 201 20.08 1.28 0.72
CA SER A 201 20.47 2.01 -0.49
C SER A 201 19.27 2.51 -1.28
N TYR A 202 18.25 1.65 -1.50
CA TYR A 202 17.02 2.06 -2.20
C TYR A 202 16.21 3.11 -1.43
N TYR A 203 16.10 2.99 -0.11
CA TYR A 203 15.42 4.01 0.70
C TYR A 203 16.17 5.36 0.69
N ARG A 204 17.52 5.35 0.69
CA ARG A 204 18.31 6.57 0.54
C ARG A 204 18.17 7.21 -0.84
N GLU A 205 18.08 6.40 -1.89
CA GLU A 205 17.78 6.89 -3.24
C GLU A 205 16.39 7.55 -3.29
N ALA A 206 15.37 6.91 -2.70
CA ALA A 206 14.03 7.48 -2.56
C ALA A 206 14.05 8.81 -1.80
N LEU A 207 14.81 8.90 -0.70
CA LEU A 207 14.97 10.09 0.11
C LEU A 207 15.57 11.24 -0.70
N SER A 208 16.66 11.00 -1.42
CA SER A 208 17.32 12.02 -2.25
C SER A 208 16.40 12.63 -3.29
N VAL A 209 15.53 11.80 -3.91
CA VAL A 209 14.53 12.30 -4.88
C VAL A 209 13.44 13.11 -4.17
N ALA A 210 12.97 12.63 -3.01
CA ALA A 210 11.90 13.29 -2.25
C ALA A 210 12.34 14.64 -1.66
N GLU A 211 13.57 14.77 -1.16
CA GLU A 211 14.13 16.01 -0.64
C GLU A 211 14.25 17.11 -1.71
N GLY A 212 14.40 16.73 -2.98
CA GLY A 212 14.36 17.65 -4.12
C GLY A 212 12.96 18.16 -4.48
N MET A 213 11.92 17.74 -3.78
CA MET A 213 10.52 18.13 -4.03
C MET A 213 10.05 19.10 -2.95
N ASN A 214 9.46 20.24 -3.36
CA ASN A 214 9.07 21.32 -2.44
C ASN A 214 7.59 21.25 -1.99
N GLU A 215 6.98 20.07 -1.90
CA GLU A 215 5.57 19.90 -1.63
C GLU A 215 5.30 19.28 -0.24
N LYS A 216 4.17 19.68 0.37
CA LYS A 216 3.66 19.05 1.62
C LYS A 216 3.58 17.51 1.50
N LYS A 217 3.23 17.00 0.32
CA LYS A 217 3.21 15.57 -0.01
C LYS A 217 4.60 14.93 0.12
N ALA A 218 5.67 15.64 -0.26
CA ALA A 218 7.04 15.15 -0.13
C ALA A 218 7.42 14.92 1.34
N LYS A 219 7.05 15.80 2.26
CA LYS A 219 7.33 15.65 3.69
C LYS A 219 6.68 14.40 4.29
N ARG A 220 5.43 14.08 3.89
CA ARG A 220 4.78 12.83 4.28
C ARG A 220 5.58 11.62 3.80
N ILE A 221 5.99 11.62 2.54
CA ILE A 221 6.78 10.53 1.94
C ILE A 221 8.13 10.40 2.65
N ILE A 222 8.82 11.52 2.92
CA ILE A 222 10.10 11.55 3.65
C ILE A 222 9.94 10.91 5.04
N GLY A 223 8.85 11.20 5.75
CA GLY A 223 8.56 10.56 7.03
C GLY A 223 8.42 9.04 6.92
N VAL A 224 7.72 8.54 5.90
CA VAL A 224 7.61 7.10 5.63
C VAL A 224 8.99 6.49 5.30
N ILE A 225 9.82 7.19 4.53
CA ILE A 225 11.18 6.72 4.19
C ILE A 225 12.05 6.62 5.47
N PHE A 226 12.00 7.63 6.35
CA PHE A 226 12.73 7.55 7.63
C PHE A 226 12.21 6.42 8.52
N HIS A 227 10.91 6.19 8.55
CA HIS A 227 10.35 5.01 9.24
C HIS A 227 10.96 3.72 8.71
N ASN A 228 11.00 3.51 7.39
CA ASN A 228 11.55 2.31 6.78
C ASN A 228 13.07 2.17 6.99
N LEU A 229 13.83 3.27 6.96
CA LEU A 229 15.25 3.26 7.34
C LEU A 229 15.42 2.86 8.81
N GLY A 230 14.55 3.31 9.70
CA GLY A 230 14.50 2.87 11.09
C GLY A 230 14.27 1.37 11.23
N LEU A 231 13.35 0.79 10.44
CA LEU A 231 13.12 -0.65 10.42
C LEU A 231 14.35 -1.44 9.96
N VAL A 232 15.04 -0.96 8.90
CA VAL A 232 16.29 -1.59 8.43
C VAL A 232 17.36 -1.60 9.53
N CYS A 233 17.55 -0.45 10.20
CA CYS A 233 18.54 -0.34 11.29
C CYS A 233 18.16 -1.20 12.49
N LEU A 234 16.87 -1.27 12.85
CA LEU A 234 16.38 -2.14 13.92
C LEU A 234 16.65 -3.62 13.62
N ARG A 235 16.34 -4.08 12.40
CA ARG A 235 16.62 -5.47 11.98
C ARG A 235 18.11 -5.77 11.94
N ALA A 236 18.95 -4.77 11.65
CA ALA A 236 20.41 -4.85 11.72
C ALA A 236 20.96 -4.74 13.18
N GLN A 237 20.08 -4.70 14.20
CA GLN A 237 20.43 -4.55 15.62
C GLN A 237 21.17 -3.23 15.93
N ASN A 238 21.06 -2.22 15.08
CA ASN A 238 21.63 -0.89 15.31
C ASN A 238 20.57 0.04 15.94
N LEU A 239 20.31 -0.18 17.23
CA LEU A 239 19.23 0.49 17.96
C LEU A 239 19.37 2.02 17.98
N SER A 240 20.62 2.54 18.12
CA SER A 240 20.83 3.99 18.21
C SER A 240 20.52 4.70 16.89
N VAL A 241 20.87 4.13 15.75
CA VAL A 241 20.55 4.68 14.43
C VAL A 241 19.07 4.50 14.09
N ALA A 242 18.46 3.38 14.52
CA ALA A 242 17.01 3.16 14.39
C ALA A 242 16.23 4.25 15.13
N GLU A 243 16.61 4.56 16.40
CA GLU A 243 16.04 5.64 17.19
C GLU A 243 16.10 7.00 16.47
N GLU A 244 17.28 7.35 15.91
CA GLU A 244 17.45 8.60 15.15
C GLU A 244 16.49 8.66 13.93
N HIS A 245 16.35 7.58 13.19
CA HIS A 245 15.48 7.52 12.02
C HIS A 245 14.00 7.61 12.41
N PHE A 246 13.55 6.88 13.43
CA PHE A 246 12.17 6.98 13.90
C PHE A 246 11.87 8.38 14.47
N LYS A 247 12.83 9.01 15.15
CA LYS A 247 12.69 10.38 15.59
C LYS A 247 12.47 11.34 14.42
N LYS A 248 13.30 11.25 13.36
CA LYS A 248 13.12 12.06 12.15
C LYS A 248 11.75 11.85 11.51
N ALA A 249 11.23 10.61 11.49
CA ALA A 249 9.90 10.34 10.99
C ALA A 249 8.81 11.01 11.84
N ILE A 250 8.91 10.92 13.16
CA ILE A 250 7.94 11.50 14.12
C ILE A 250 7.99 13.04 14.11
N ASP A 251 9.15 13.64 13.92
CA ASP A 251 9.33 15.09 13.84
C ASP A 251 8.69 15.69 12.56
N MET A 252 8.35 14.87 11.57
CA MET A 252 7.61 15.27 10.36
C MET A 252 6.10 15.30 10.64
N LYS A 253 5.54 16.51 10.90
CA LYS A 253 4.12 16.67 11.22
C LYS A 253 3.21 16.05 10.16
N GLU A 254 3.52 16.23 8.87
CA GLU A 254 2.75 15.69 7.74
C GLU A 254 2.73 14.17 7.68
N HIS A 255 3.71 13.50 8.29
CA HIS A 255 3.73 12.05 8.48
C HIS A 255 3.03 11.66 9.78
N LEU A 256 3.33 12.37 10.87
CA LEU A 256 2.79 12.07 12.20
C LEU A 256 1.25 12.15 12.23
N ASP A 257 0.65 13.06 11.46
CA ASP A 257 -0.80 13.25 11.37
C ASP A 257 -1.49 12.21 10.45
N THR A 258 -0.81 11.12 10.11
CA THR A 258 -1.37 9.98 9.35
C THR A 258 -1.35 8.71 10.18
N VAL A 259 -2.02 7.65 9.70
CA VAL A 259 -1.93 6.29 10.26
C VAL A 259 -0.48 5.78 10.37
N TYR A 260 0.41 6.23 9.48
CA TYR A 260 1.84 5.90 9.53
C TYR A 260 2.55 6.54 10.75
N GLY A 261 2.02 7.63 11.31
CA GLY A 261 2.53 8.25 12.53
C GLY A 261 2.40 7.32 13.74
N VAL A 262 1.28 6.64 13.89
CA VAL A 262 1.08 5.64 14.96
C VAL A 262 2.11 4.52 14.85
N ARG A 263 2.40 4.06 13.63
CA ARG A 263 3.43 3.03 13.36
C ARG A 263 4.81 3.48 13.82
N SER A 264 5.18 4.72 13.50
CA SER A 264 6.49 5.26 13.87
C SER A 264 6.62 5.46 15.39
N LEU A 265 5.57 5.90 16.06
CA LEU A 265 5.52 6.02 17.53
C LEU A 265 5.63 4.64 18.21
N TYR A 266 4.92 3.63 17.71
CA TYR A 266 5.03 2.25 18.15
C TYR A 266 6.47 1.73 18.05
N MET A 267 7.11 1.92 16.88
CA MET A 267 8.48 1.49 16.67
C MET A 267 9.48 2.26 17.53
N MET A 268 9.25 3.55 17.78
CA MET A 268 10.07 4.36 18.68
C MET A 268 9.99 3.83 20.12
N ALA A 269 8.79 3.53 20.62
CA ALA A 269 8.62 2.93 21.93
C ALA A 269 9.34 1.56 22.03
N ASN A 270 9.19 0.71 21.01
CA ASN A 270 9.83 -0.60 20.96
C ASN A 270 11.37 -0.51 20.99
N VAL A 271 11.96 0.39 20.18
CA VAL A 271 13.43 0.62 20.17
C VAL A 271 13.93 1.13 21.51
N LEU A 272 13.21 2.06 22.13
CA LEU A 272 13.60 2.62 23.42
C LEU A 272 13.51 1.58 24.55
N TYR A 273 12.51 0.72 24.54
CA TYR A 273 12.46 -0.42 25.48
C TYR A 273 13.66 -1.36 25.27
N GLN A 274 13.97 -1.74 24.05
CA GLN A 274 15.13 -2.57 23.73
C GLN A 274 16.46 -1.89 24.09
N SER A 275 16.51 -0.55 24.06
CA SER A 275 17.67 0.25 24.46
C SER A 275 17.77 0.50 25.96
N ASN A 276 16.91 -0.14 26.78
CA ASN A 276 16.83 0.02 28.24
C ASN A 276 16.56 1.48 28.66
N LYS A 277 15.68 2.19 27.95
CA LYS A 277 15.22 3.55 28.20
C LYS A 277 13.72 3.59 28.56
N PRO A 278 13.27 2.92 29.62
CA PRO A 278 11.83 2.68 29.86
C PRO A 278 11.01 3.94 30.08
N LYS A 279 11.60 4.99 30.69
CA LYS A 279 10.89 6.26 30.90
C LYS A 279 10.55 6.97 29.59
N GLU A 280 11.49 7.00 28.65
CA GLU A 280 11.29 7.60 27.33
C GLU A 280 10.34 6.72 26.50
N ALA A 281 10.53 5.41 26.55
CA ALA A 281 9.67 4.43 25.87
C ALA A 281 8.20 4.59 26.28
N ARG A 282 7.91 4.75 27.56
CA ARG A 282 6.55 4.94 28.09
C ARG A 282 5.88 6.18 27.51
N PHE A 283 6.59 7.28 27.37
CA PHE A 283 6.07 8.51 26.75
C PHE A 283 5.59 8.24 25.32
N PHE A 284 6.40 7.56 24.49
CA PHE A 284 6.03 7.25 23.13
C PHE A 284 4.95 6.17 23.03
N TYR A 285 4.96 5.21 23.94
CA TYR A 285 3.90 4.21 24.09
C TYR A 285 2.54 4.87 24.36
N GLU A 286 2.44 5.72 25.37
CA GLU A 286 1.20 6.42 25.72
C GLU A 286 0.72 7.33 24.57
N THR A 287 1.65 8.02 23.92
CA THR A 287 1.34 8.85 22.75
C THR A 287 0.81 8.02 21.57
N ALA A 288 1.42 6.86 21.32
CA ALA A 288 0.98 5.95 20.27
C ALA A 288 -0.41 5.36 20.58
N LEU A 289 -0.63 4.95 21.86
CA LEU A 289 -1.89 4.35 22.29
C LEU A 289 -3.06 5.35 22.16
N ASN A 290 -2.90 6.57 22.67
CA ASN A 290 -3.93 7.62 22.57
C ASN A 290 -4.27 7.90 21.09
N ARG A 291 -3.29 8.00 20.20
CA ARG A 291 -3.54 8.22 18.78
C ARG A 291 -4.20 7.01 18.10
N ALA A 292 -3.80 5.80 18.48
CA ALA A 292 -4.43 4.57 17.96
C ALA A 292 -5.91 4.47 18.40
N GLU A 293 -6.24 4.88 19.63
CA GLU A 293 -7.61 4.96 20.12
C GLU A 293 -8.43 6.03 19.38
N ASP A 294 -7.87 7.24 19.20
CA ASP A 294 -8.53 8.33 18.48
C ASP A 294 -8.85 8.00 17.02
N SER A 295 -7.98 7.21 16.37
CA SER A 295 -8.13 6.79 14.97
C SER A 295 -8.71 5.39 14.79
N ASN A 296 -9.11 4.72 15.87
CA ASN A 296 -9.65 3.35 15.90
C ASN A 296 -8.72 2.32 15.22
N GLU A 297 -7.40 2.46 15.42
CA GLU A 297 -6.35 1.57 14.90
C GLU A 297 -6.17 0.33 15.80
N GLU A 298 -7.16 -0.57 15.79
CA GLU A 298 -7.21 -1.75 16.66
C GLU A 298 -5.95 -2.64 16.57
N GLU A 299 -5.34 -2.74 15.39
CA GLU A 299 -4.09 -3.48 15.16
C GLU A 299 -2.96 -2.93 16.04
N TYR A 300 -2.76 -1.61 16.03
CA TYR A 300 -1.70 -0.97 16.79
C TYR A 300 -2.01 -0.93 18.29
N MET A 301 -3.27 -0.81 18.67
CA MET A 301 -3.67 -0.99 20.08
C MET A 301 -3.29 -2.38 20.61
N ALA A 302 -3.54 -3.44 19.82
CA ALA A 302 -3.16 -4.80 20.20
C ALA A 302 -1.63 -4.97 20.33
N LYS A 303 -0.86 -4.49 19.34
CA LYS A 303 0.60 -4.54 19.36
C LYS A 303 1.20 -3.77 20.55
N LEU A 304 0.69 -2.56 20.82
CA LEU A 304 1.12 -1.72 21.94
C LEU A 304 0.90 -2.40 23.29
N LYS A 305 -0.27 -3.01 23.51
CA LYS A 305 -0.58 -3.74 24.74
C LYS A 305 0.35 -4.92 24.98
N ILE A 306 0.75 -5.63 23.92
CA ILE A 306 1.73 -6.72 24.03
C ILE A 306 3.10 -6.18 24.42
N ILE A 307 3.59 -5.09 23.77
CA ILE A 307 4.90 -4.51 24.13
C ILE A 307 4.88 -3.98 25.57
N ASN A 308 3.82 -3.32 26.00
CA ASN A 308 3.71 -2.86 27.38
C ASN A 308 3.81 -4.03 28.36
N SER A 309 3.14 -5.15 28.05
CA SER A 309 3.23 -6.36 28.88
C SER A 309 4.64 -6.96 28.91
N LEU A 310 5.39 -6.88 27.81
CA LEU A 310 6.76 -7.42 27.74
C LEU A 310 7.78 -6.60 28.54
N TYR A 311 7.62 -5.28 28.60
CA TYR A 311 8.65 -4.39 29.12
C TYR A 311 8.29 -3.67 30.44
N GLU A 312 7.00 -3.63 30.83
CA GLU A 312 6.54 -2.96 32.05
C GLU A 312 5.92 -3.97 33.03
N GLU A 313 4.62 -4.22 32.92
CA GLU A 313 3.90 -5.14 33.79
C GLU A 313 3.17 -6.20 32.95
N TYR A 314 3.58 -7.46 33.10
CA TYR A 314 3.00 -8.55 32.34
C TYR A 314 1.53 -8.77 32.69
N ASN A 315 0.66 -8.60 31.68
CA ASN A 315 -0.76 -8.82 31.76
C ASN A 315 -1.21 -9.93 30.80
N GLU A 316 -1.33 -11.15 31.34
CA GLU A 316 -1.68 -12.33 30.56
C GLU A 316 -3.00 -12.16 29.79
N THR A 317 -4.03 -11.59 30.41
CA THR A 317 -5.35 -11.42 29.81
C THR A 317 -5.28 -10.48 28.58
N GLU A 318 -4.56 -9.36 28.70
CA GLU A 318 -4.39 -8.42 27.59
C GLU A 318 -3.53 -9.00 26.48
N VAL A 319 -2.49 -9.77 26.81
CA VAL A 319 -1.65 -10.46 25.82
C VAL A 319 -2.48 -11.42 24.97
N TYR A 320 -3.24 -12.33 25.60
CA TYR A 320 -4.05 -13.29 24.87
C TYR A 320 -5.15 -12.62 24.05
N ARG A 321 -5.83 -11.61 24.60
CA ARG A 321 -6.84 -10.84 23.87
C ARG A 321 -6.28 -10.16 22.63
N SER A 322 -5.09 -9.57 22.76
CA SER A 322 -4.40 -8.90 21.66
C SER A 322 -3.95 -9.90 20.59
N LEU A 323 -3.42 -11.05 20.99
CA LEU A 323 -3.05 -12.13 20.07
C LEU A 323 -4.27 -12.71 19.34
N ASP A 324 -5.39 -12.92 20.03
CA ASP A 324 -6.62 -13.41 19.42
C ASP A 324 -7.15 -12.44 18.36
N TYR A 325 -7.00 -11.13 18.58
CA TYR A 325 -7.33 -10.12 17.58
C TYR A 325 -6.46 -10.27 16.33
N LEU A 326 -5.12 -10.31 16.50
CA LEU A 326 -4.16 -10.44 15.40
C LEU A 326 -4.40 -11.72 14.58
N GLU A 327 -4.69 -12.84 15.28
CA GLU A 327 -4.99 -14.13 14.66
C GLU A 327 -6.29 -14.10 13.84
N LYS A 328 -7.37 -13.53 14.40
CA LYS A 328 -8.65 -13.37 13.70
C LYS A 328 -8.54 -12.49 12.46
N LYS A 329 -7.71 -11.46 12.52
CA LYS A 329 -7.42 -10.56 11.39
C LYS A 329 -6.38 -11.12 10.42
N ARG A 330 -5.84 -12.32 10.68
CA ARG A 330 -4.81 -13.00 9.88
C ARG A 330 -3.54 -12.15 9.70
N LEU A 331 -3.18 -11.35 10.69
CA LEU A 331 -1.97 -10.54 10.71
C LEU A 331 -0.77 -11.42 11.12
N TRP A 332 -0.50 -12.43 10.28
CA TRP A 332 0.41 -13.53 10.62
C TRP A 332 1.85 -13.11 10.86
N SER A 333 2.35 -12.10 10.13
CA SER A 333 3.71 -11.59 10.31
C SER A 333 3.90 -10.94 11.68
N ASP A 334 2.99 -10.04 12.07
CA ASP A 334 3.02 -9.40 13.38
C ASP A 334 2.78 -10.42 14.51
N PHE A 335 1.85 -11.34 14.29
CA PHE A 335 1.55 -12.40 15.23
C PHE A 335 2.79 -13.28 15.48
N ALA A 336 3.52 -13.67 14.43
CA ALA A 336 4.75 -14.46 14.53
C ALA A 336 5.82 -13.70 15.33
N GLU A 337 6.09 -12.43 14.98
CA GLU A 337 7.08 -11.61 15.67
C GLU A 337 6.77 -11.46 17.17
N LEU A 338 5.51 -11.15 17.49
CA LEU A 338 5.12 -10.90 18.88
C LEU A 338 5.05 -12.18 19.72
N THR A 339 4.64 -13.31 19.14
CA THR A 339 4.66 -14.61 19.84
C THR A 339 6.08 -15.12 20.04
N GLU A 340 7.02 -14.83 19.13
CA GLU A 340 8.44 -15.12 19.32
C GLU A 340 8.99 -14.34 20.54
N LYS A 341 8.77 -13.03 20.59
CA LYS A 341 9.18 -12.18 21.73
C LYS A 341 8.58 -12.63 23.06
N LEU A 342 7.30 -13.03 23.05
CA LEU A 342 6.65 -13.59 24.24
C LEU A 342 7.27 -14.93 24.65
N GLY A 343 7.63 -15.75 23.66
CA GLY A 343 8.34 -17.01 23.88
C GLY A 343 9.67 -16.79 24.59
N ASP A 344 10.47 -15.86 24.10
CA ASP A 344 11.76 -15.48 24.66
C ASP A 344 11.60 -14.89 26.07
N PHE A 345 10.64 -13.99 26.27
CA PHE A 345 10.32 -13.41 27.58
C PHE A 345 10.04 -14.50 28.62
N HIS A 346 9.17 -15.46 28.34
CA HIS A 346 8.86 -16.53 29.26
C HIS A 346 10.04 -17.48 29.47
N TYR A 347 10.85 -17.70 28.45
CA TYR A 347 12.08 -18.49 28.55
C TYR A 347 13.08 -17.85 29.55
N GLU A 348 13.28 -16.53 29.48
CA GLU A 348 14.12 -15.76 30.39
C GLU A 348 13.59 -15.80 31.82
N GLN A 349 12.27 -15.80 32.01
CA GLN A 349 11.60 -15.96 33.30
C GLN A 349 11.60 -17.41 33.79
N ARG A 350 12.24 -18.33 33.08
CA ARG A 350 12.27 -19.79 33.37
C ARG A 350 10.89 -20.47 33.32
N ASN A 351 9.89 -19.82 32.70
CA ASN A 351 8.59 -20.43 32.44
C ASN A 351 8.63 -21.14 31.08
N TYR A 352 9.37 -22.24 31.01
CA TYR A 352 9.65 -22.96 29.76
C TYR A 352 8.39 -23.56 29.09
N ALA A 353 7.39 -23.92 29.89
CA ALA A 353 6.14 -24.48 29.34
C ALA A 353 5.39 -23.43 28.50
N GLU A 354 5.26 -22.23 29.07
CA GLU A 354 4.60 -21.12 28.41
C GLU A 354 5.43 -20.58 27.23
N GLY A 355 6.74 -20.42 27.41
CA GLY A 355 7.66 -20.04 26.31
C GLY A 355 7.54 -20.99 25.12
N ARG A 356 7.49 -22.31 25.38
CA ARG A 356 7.27 -23.31 24.32
C ARG A 356 5.89 -23.17 23.66
N SER A 357 4.86 -22.81 24.42
CA SER A 357 3.51 -22.58 23.89
C SER A 357 3.52 -21.45 22.88
N PHE A 358 4.12 -20.31 23.20
CA PHE A 358 4.24 -19.17 22.30
C PHE A 358 5.08 -19.47 21.05
N LEU A 359 6.22 -20.15 21.18
CA LEU A 359 7.03 -20.55 20.01
C LEU A 359 6.29 -21.51 19.07
N LYS A 360 5.41 -22.37 19.56
CA LYS A 360 4.52 -23.17 18.72
C LYS A 360 3.53 -22.30 17.93
N ARG A 361 3.02 -21.23 18.54
CA ARG A 361 2.13 -20.27 17.86
C ARG A 361 2.91 -19.50 16.79
N THR A 362 4.18 -19.17 17.04
CA THR A 362 5.08 -18.59 16.02
C THR A 362 5.22 -19.50 14.79
N ILE A 363 5.53 -20.78 15.00
CA ILE A 363 5.66 -21.77 13.91
C ILE A 363 4.34 -21.92 13.16
N HIS A 364 3.21 -21.92 13.88
CA HIS A 364 1.89 -21.96 13.25
C HIS A 364 1.68 -20.76 12.32
N ALA A 365 1.97 -19.54 12.78
CA ALA A 365 1.83 -18.32 11.96
C ALA A 365 2.73 -18.36 10.73
N GLN A 366 4.00 -18.75 10.88
CA GLN A 366 4.93 -18.92 9.76
C GLN A 366 4.40 -19.94 8.73
N THR A 367 3.76 -21.03 9.21
CA THR A 367 3.12 -22.00 8.31
C THR A 367 1.93 -21.40 7.57
N GLN A 368 1.15 -20.50 8.20
CA GLN A 368 0.05 -19.81 7.51
C GLN A 368 0.57 -18.87 6.41
N ILE A 369 1.66 -18.14 6.69
CA ILE A 369 2.33 -17.28 5.68
C ILE A 369 2.75 -18.13 4.47
N LEU A 370 3.44 -19.25 4.69
CA LEU A 370 3.87 -20.14 3.60
C LEU A 370 2.71 -20.70 2.76
N LYS A 371 1.59 -21.05 3.39
CA LYS A 371 0.41 -21.57 2.65
C LYS A 371 -0.19 -20.57 1.69
N VAL A 372 -0.17 -19.29 2.01
CA VAL A 372 -0.62 -18.23 1.09
C VAL A 372 0.30 -18.18 -0.13
N THR A 373 1.59 -18.34 0.08
CA THR A 373 2.60 -18.33 -0.99
C THR A 373 2.55 -19.57 -1.89
N GLU A 374 2.18 -20.75 -1.35
CA GLU A 374 2.10 -22.02 -2.11
C GLU A 374 0.81 -22.16 -2.93
N ALA A 375 -0.22 -21.35 -2.65
CA ALA A 375 -1.52 -21.43 -3.35
C ALA A 375 -1.50 -20.82 -4.77
N ILE A 376 -0.32 -20.40 -5.28
CA ILE A 376 -0.10 -19.71 -6.55
C ILE A 376 0.86 -20.47 -7.45
#